data_6aee0d9f5c8c13e99f56cba42bbc65b7
#
_entry.id   6aee0d9f5c8c13e99f56cba42bbc65b7
#
_cell.length_a   1.000
_cell.length_b   1.000
_cell.length_c   1.000
_cell.angle_alpha   90.00
_cell.angle_beta   90.00
_cell.angle_gamma   90.00
#
_symmetry.space_group_name_H-M   'P 1'
#
loop_
_entity.id
_entity.type
_entity.pdbx_description
1 polymer ?
#
loop_
_entity_poly.entity_id
_entity_poly.type
_entity_poly.pdbx_seq_one_letter_code
_entity_poly.pdbx_strand_id
1 'polypeptide(L)' 'MKVQAYIHSLKDKVHDRNVLDEAEIIRQIGNNLYLAEYNGVRCTAIFNFFTGAYCIIRTGIRLRKDRA' A
#
# COMPACT_ATOMS: atom_id res chain seq x y z
N MET A 1 -6.27 -11.58 2.70
CA MET A 1 -5.08 -12.16 2.04
C MET A 1 -3.92 -11.18 2.21
N LYS A 2 -2.85 -11.63 2.81
CA LYS A 2 -1.69 -10.77 3.03
C LYS A 2 -0.78 -10.78 1.81
N VAL A 3 -0.35 -9.60 1.40
CA VAL A 3 0.50 -9.44 0.23
C VAL A 3 1.60 -8.45 0.54
N GLN A 4 2.68 -8.52 -0.24
CA GLN A 4 3.70 -7.49 -0.21
C GLN A 4 3.24 -6.37 -1.14
N ALA A 5 3.23 -5.16 -0.62
CA ALA A 5 2.77 -4.00 -1.36
C ALA A 5 3.77 -2.86 -1.23
N TYR A 6 3.86 -2.06 -2.28
CA TYR A 6 4.64 -0.83 -2.21
C TYR A 6 3.78 0.24 -1.56
N ILE A 7 4.26 0.73 -0.43
CA ILE A 7 3.55 1.75 0.34
C ILE A 7 4.15 3.11 -0.02
N HIS A 8 3.31 3.93 -0.61
CA HIS A 8 3.72 5.27 -1.02
C HIS A 8 3.00 6.30 -0.16
N SER A 9 3.74 6.97 0.71
CA SER A 9 3.18 7.99 1.56
C SER A 9 3.40 9.36 0.94
N LEU A 10 2.30 10.04 0.65
CA LEU A 10 2.38 11.38 0.08
C LEU A 10 2.74 12.43 1.11
N LYS A 11 2.79 12.05 2.38
CA LYS A 11 3.11 12.97 3.44
C LYS A 11 4.58 13.36 3.45
N ASP A 12 5.43 12.42 3.10
CA ASP A 12 6.88 12.64 3.15
C ASP A 12 7.43 12.84 1.74
N LYS A 13 7.44 14.09 1.31
CA LYS A 13 7.91 14.42 -0.03
C LYS A 13 9.43 14.33 -0.17
N VAL A 14 10.14 14.46 0.94
CA VAL A 14 11.60 14.42 0.92
C VAL A 14 12.10 13.02 0.68
N HIS A 15 11.37 12.04 1.21
CA HIS A 15 11.74 10.64 1.09
C HIS A 15 10.70 9.92 0.27
N ASP A 16 10.49 10.40 -0.94
CA ASP A 16 9.50 9.82 -1.86
C ASP A 16 9.98 8.45 -2.31
N ARG A 17 9.91 7.50 -1.41
CA ARG A 17 10.28 6.12 -1.66
C ARG A 17 9.10 5.21 -1.51
N ASN A 18 9.06 4.23 -2.37
CA ASN A 18 8.14 3.13 -2.20
C ASN A 18 8.79 2.11 -1.26
N VAL A 19 8.18 1.93 -0.13
CA VAL A 19 8.63 0.94 0.85
C VAL A 19 7.81 -0.32 0.66
N LEU A 20 8.47 -1.45 0.50
CA LEU A 20 7.78 -2.73 0.38
C LEU A 20 7.43 -3.22 1.77
N ASP A 21 6.15 -3.42 2.02
CA ASP A 21 5.68 -3.90 3.32
C ASP A 21 4.44 -4.75 3.13
N GLU A 22 4.07 -5.46 4.18
CA GLU A 22 2.93 -6.36 4.16
C GLU A 22 1.63 -5.59 4.37
N ALA A 23 0.65 -5.87 3.53
CA ALA A 23 -0.69 -5.29 3.65
C ALA A 23 -1.73 -6.40 3.52
N GLU A 24 -2.92 -6.13 4.02
CA GLU A 24 -4.03 -7.06 3.94
C GLU A 24 -4.95 -6.65 2.80
N ILE A 25 -5.17 -7.56 1.85
CA ILE A 25 -6.15 -7.35 0.79
C ILE A 25 -7.47 -7.91 1.29
N ILE A 26 -8.49 -7.06 1.35
CA ILE A 26 -9.80 -7.42 1.87
C ILE A 26 -10.68 -7.96 0.76
N ARG A 27 -10.82 -7.20 -0.34
CA ARG A 27 -11.61 -7.63 -1.48
C ARG A 27 -11.31 -6.76 -2.70
N GLN A 28 -11.68 -7.27 -3.86
CA GLN A 28 -11.57 -6.51 -5.10
C GLN A 28 -12.77 -5.57 -5.23
N ILE A 29 -12.50 -4.33 -5.61
CA ILE A 29 -13.56 -3.32 -5.75
C ILE A 29 -13.62 -2.73 -7.15
N GLY A 30 -12.72 -3.11 -8.05
CA GLY A 30 -12.71 -2.66 -9.42
C GLY A 30 -11.62 -3.34 -10.20
N ASN A 31 -11.44 -2.94 -11.45
CA ASN A 31 -10.35 -3.47 -12.27
C ASN A 31 -9.02 -3.06 -11.66
N ASN A 32 -8.23 -4.03 -11.22
CA ASN A 32 -6.95 -3.81 -10.59
C ASN A 32 -7.04 -2.95 -9.34
N LEU A 33 -8.25 -2.80 -8.77
CA LEU A 33 -8.47 -2.02 -7.55
C LEU A 33 -8.97 -2.94 -6.45
N TYR A 34 -8.37 -2.80 -5.28
CA TYR A 34 -8.68 -3.65 -4.13
C TYR A 34 -8.83 -2.80 -2.88
N LEU A 35 -9.78 -3.19 -2.04
CA LEU A 35 -9.87 -2.64 -0.70
C LEU A 35 -8.81 -3.33 0.14
N ALA A 36 -8.02 -2.55 0.84
CA ALA A 36 -6.91 -3.07 1.61
C ALA A 36 -6.83 -2.39 2.96
N GLU A 37 -6.02 -2.95 3.82
CA GLU A 37 -5.72 -2.35 5.12
C GLU A 37 -4.21 -2.41 5.34
N TYR A 38 -3.64 -1.29 5.71
CA TYR A 38 -2.24 -1.21 6.04
C TYR A 38 -2.07 -0.43 7.33
N ASN A 39 -1.37 -1.05 8.27
CA ASN A 39 -1.07 -0.44 9.57
C ASN A 39 -2.32 0.09 10.26
N GLY A 40 -3.41 -0.69 10.19
CA GLY A 40 -4.67 -0.34 10.83
C GLY A 40 -5.52 0.67 10.08
N VAL A 41 -5.12 1.07 8.88
CA VAL A 41 -5.84 2.08 8.11
C VAL A 41 -6.37 1.45 6.82
N ARG A 42 -7.69 1.63 6.59
CA ARG A 42 -8.31 1.20 5.34
C ARG A 42 -7.86 2.08 4.19
N CYS A 43 -7.51 1.46 3.08
CA CYS A 43 -6.99 2.17 1.93
C CYS A 43 -7.30 1.40 0.65
N THR A 44 -6.96 1.99 -0.48
CA THR A 44 -7.12 1.35 -1.78
C THR A 44 -5.75 0.88 -2.27
N ALA A 45 -5.70 -0.36 -2.72
CA ALA A 45 -4.51 -0.91 -3.35
C ALA A 45 -4.75 -1.05 -4.84
N ILE A 46 -3.75 -0.71 -5.62
CA ILE A 46 -3.78 -0.85 -7.08
C ILE A 46 -2.83 -1.97 -7.45
N PHE A 47 -3.31 -2.94 -8.19
CA PHE A 47 -2.46 -4.01 -8.66
C PHE A 47 -1.77 -3.59 -9.95
N ASN A 48 -0.45 -3.59 -9.95
CA ASN A 48 0.34 -3.28 -11.13
C ASN A 48 0.77 -4.59 -11.77
N PHE A 49 0.13 -4.95 -12.88
CA PHE A 49 0.42 -6.22 -13.53
C PHE A 49 1.75 -6.20 -14.28
N PHE A 50 2.36 -5.05 -14.49
CA PHE A 50 3.70 -5.00 -15.08
C PHE A 50 4.75 -5.47 -14.08
N THR A 51 4.57 -5.14 -12.81
CA THR A 51 5.52 -5.55 -11.78
C THR A 51 5.03 -6.74 -10.98
N GLY A 52 3.74 -7.06 -11.08
CA GLY A 52 3.13 -8.12 -10.29
C GLY A 52 2.95 -7.76 -8.82
N ALA A 53 2.96 -6.48 -8.50
CA ALA A 53 2.91 -6.02 -7.12
C ALA A 53 1.72 -5.09 -6.91
N TYR A 54 1.29 -5.00 -5.66
CA TYR A 54 0.27 -4.06 -5.25
C TYR A 54 0.93 -2.75 -4.84
N CYS A 55 0.22 -1.65 -5.01
CA CYS A 55 0.71 -0.33 -4.65
C CYS A 55 -0.36 0.40 -3.87
N ILE A 56 0.00 0.92 -2.70
CA ILE A 56 -0.89 1.68 -1.84
C ILE A 56 -0.41 3.11 -1.81
N ILE A 57 -1.26 4.03 -2.25
CA ILE A 57 -0.96 5.45 -2.27
C ILE A 57 -2.02 6.16 -1.44
N ARG A 58 -1.61 6.79 -0.37
CA ARG A 58 -2.54 7.51 0.47
C ARG A 58 -1.86 8.59 1.26
N THR A 59 -2.47 9.77 1.26
CA THR A 59 -2.01 10.88 2.08
C THR A 59 -2.20 10.55 3.57
N GLY A 60 -1.17 10.77 4.34
CA GLY A 60 -1.25 10.60 5.78
C GLY A 60 -1.06 9.19 6.28
N ILE A 61 -0.80 8.23 5.38
CA ILE A 61 -0.51 6.88 5.83
C ILE A 61 0.86 6.84 6.50
N ARG A 62 0.96 6.08 7.59
CA ARG A 62 2.22 5.97 8.32
C ARG A 62 2.82 4.61 8.10
N LEU A 63 4.12 4.58 7.90
CA LEU A 63 4.86 3.33 7.85
C LEU A 63 4.95 2.72 9.23
N ARG A 64 5.14 1.41 9.29
CA ARG A 64 5.25 0.71 10.55
C ARG A 64 6.53 1.10 11.26
N LYS A 65 6.45 1.23 12.59
CA LYS A 65 7.58 1.69 13.37
C LYS A 65 8.74 0.71 13.39
N ASP A 66 8.44 -0.56 13.29
CA ASP A 66 9.46 -1.59 13.31
C ASP A 66 10.23 -1.66 11.98
N ARG A 67 9.88 -0.79 11.09
CA ARG A 67 10.56 -0.72 9.79
C ARG A 67 11.44 0.52 9.79
N ALA A 68 12.48 0.46 10.50
CA ALA A 68 13.39 1.58 10.64
C ALA A 68 14.27 1.79 9.40
#